data_b4864713bdea50222ac679af255f34cc
#
_entry.id   b4864713bdea50222ac679af255f34cc
#
_cell.length_a   1.000
_cell.length_b   1.000
_cell.length_c   1.000
_cell.angle_alpha   90.00
_cell.angle_beta   90.00
_cell.angle_gamma   90.00
#
_symmetry.space_group_name_H-M   'P 1'
#
loop_
_entity.id
_entity.type
_entity.pdbx_description
1 polymer ?
#
loop_
_entity_poly.entity_id
_entity_poly.type
_entity_poly.pdbx_seq_one_letter_code
_entity_poly.pdbx_strand_id
1 'polypeptide(L)'
;LAEDDALLLVGRPEAVEQAIARLGHADALRLAKDRRDLDMVRVFVSRPALLGRALADLPRPAFPIRISHVRRGDADLLAEPDLVIESGDRLVILCPADRIADVRTHFGDSIRASAELSFISIGLGMVLGLLLGLVPIPFPAVGSFRLGVAGGPLVMALVLGRLGRTGPIGWRMSAPANLVLRNLGLTLFLAAVAMGAGKPFVDTVAATGMPILLAGAAVLLTNVLVVLVVGRFLLRVPDDALVGVMAGATGNPAIPAFGARLLQSDRVDVGYATIFPGMTIAKVIMAQLAVPLLNPPLP
;
A
#
# COMPACT_ATOMS: atom_id res chain seq x y z
N LEU A 1 -1.23 -32.57 27.19
CA LEU A 1 -0.85 -33.17 25.92
C LEU A 1 -0.58 -34.64 26.15
N ALA A 2 -1.28 -35.49 25.44
CA ALA A 2 -1.03 -36.93 25.43
C ALA A 2 -0.11 -37.30 24.26
N GLU A 3 0.45 -38.52 24.31
CA GLU A 3 1.17 -39.08 23.17
C GLU A 3 0.17 -39.27 22.03
N ASP A 4 0.54 -38.86 20.80
CA ASP A 4 -0.31 -38.82 19.60
C ASP A 4 -1.32 -37.63 19.51
N ASP A 5 -1.27 -36.66 20.42
CA ASP A 5 -2.02 -35.41 20.24
C ASP A 5 -1.47 -34.62 19.05
N ALA A 6 -2.35 -34.14 18.17
CA ALA A 6 -1.99 -33.27 17.06
C ALA A 6 -2.19 -31.81 17.42
N LEU A 7 -1.16 -30.97 17.20
CA LEU A 7 -1.14 -29.55 17.51
C LEU A 7 -1.06 -28.69 16.25
N LEU A 8 -1.92 -27.68 16.17
CA LEU A 8 -1.76 -26.62 15.17
C LEU A 8 -0.87 -25.50 15.72
N LEU A 9 0.32 -25.36 15.16
CA LEU A 9 1.26 -24.30 15.50
C LEU A 9 1.14 -23.15 14.51
N VAL A 10 0.95 -21.93 15.02
CA VAL A 10 0.91 -20.71 14.23
C VAL A 10 1.90 -19.72 14.83
N GLY A 11 2.85 -19.25 14.00
CA GLY A 11 3.91 -18.37 14.47
C GLY A 11 4.91 -18.01 13.38
N ARG A 12 5.98 -17.33 13.77
CA ARG A 12 7.11 -17.06 12.85
C ARG A 12 7.77 -18.41 12.48
N PRO A 13 8.27 -18.56 11.22
CA PRO A 13 8.83 -19.82 10.75
C PRO A 13 9.87 -20.44 11.70
N GLU A 14 10.80 -19.62 12.18
CA GLU A 14 11.87 -20.03 13.09
C GLU A 14 11.33 -20.56 14.44
N ALA A 15 10.30 -19.91 14.98
CA ALA A 15 9.67 -20.34 16.24
C ALA A 15 8.87 -21.63 16.05
N VAL A 16 8.22 -21.79 14.89
CA VAL A 16 7.49 -23.01 14.54
C VAL A 16 8.45 -24.19 14.38
N GLU A 17 9.57 -24.01 13.69
CA GLU A 17 10.61 -25.05 13.55
C GLU A 17 11.19 -25.47 14.90
N GLN A 18 11.49 -24.51 15.79
CA GLN A 18 11.96 -24.82 17.14
C GLN A 18 10.91 -25.56 17.96
N ALA A 19 9.64 -25.21 17.82
CA ALA A 19 8.56 -25.91 18.52
C ALA A 19 8.37 -27.34 18.00
N ILE A 20 8.44 -27.56 16.68
CA ILE A 20 8.39 -28.88 16.05
C ILE A 20 9.54 -29.77 16.58
N ALA A 21 10.77 -29.23 16.62
CA ALA A 21 11.93 -29.96 17.10
C ALA A 21 11.81 -30.40 18.56
N ARG A 22 11.00 -29.73 19.38
CA ARG A 22 10.77 -30.05 20.79
C ARG A 22 9.56 -30.93 21.03
N LEU A 23 8.53 -30.84 20.18
CA LEU A 23 7.23 -31.48 20.38
C LEU A 23 7.05 -32.76 19.57
N GLY A 24 7.87 -32.98 18.53
CA GLY A 24 7.76 -34.17 17.70
C GLY A 24 8.08 -33.89 16.22
N HIS A 25 7.23 -34.30 15.31
CA HIS A 25 7.44 -34.13 13.86
C HIS A 25 6.29 -33.38 13.21
N ALA A 26 6.62 -32.69 12.09
CA ALA A 26 5.60 -31.97 11.33
C ALA A 26 4.72 -32.95 10.54
N ASP A 27 3.42 -32.96 10.83
CA ASP A 27 2.41 -33.62 10.02
C ASP A 27 1.61 -32.57 9.24
N ALA A 28 2.00 -32.35 7.99
CA ALA A 28 1.51 -31.22 7.19
C ALA A 28 0.03 -31.30 6.78
N LEU A 29 -0.73 -32.34 7.10
CA LEU A 29 -1.98 -32.61 6.40
C LEU A 29 -3.22 -32.96 7.23
N ARG A 30 -3.11 -33.36 8.48
CA ARG A 30 -4.29 -33.90 9.20
C ARG A 30 -5.17 -32.85 9.86
N LEU A 31 -4.64 -31.95 10.69
CA LEU A 31 -5.45 -30.98 11.44
C LEU A 31 -6.07 -29.87 10.58
N ALA A 32 -5.37 -29.41 9.55
CA ALA A 32 -5.92 -28.39 8.64
C ALA A 32 -7.05 -28.92 7.74
N LYS A 33 -7.18 -30.24 7.61
CA LYS A 33 -8.22 -30.91 6.81
C LYS A 33 -9.32 -31.57 7.66
N ASP A 34 -9.06 -31.87 8.92
CA ASP A 34 -10.09 -32.45 9.82
C ASP A 34 -10.97 -31.32 10.38
N ARG A 35 -12.14 -31.14 9.77
CA ARG A 35 -13.12 -30.10 10.10
C ARG A 35 -14.30 -30.61 10.91
N ARG A 36 -14.18 -31.77 11.56
CA ARG A 36 -15.31 -32.39 12.28
C ARG A 36 -15.74 -31.56 13.48
N ASP A 37 -14.78 -31.11 14.29
CA ASP A 37 -15.08 -30.40 15.54
C ASP A 37 -14.74 -28.91 15.46
N LEU A 38 -13.65 -28.55 14.73
CA LEU A 38 -13.16 -27.19 14.58
C LEU A 38 -13.00 -26.85 13.11
N ASP A 39 -13.46 -25.66 12.71
CA ASP A 39 -13.24 -25.13 11.37
C ASP A 39 -12.54 -23.77 11.42
N MET A 40 -11.86 -23.46 10.32
CA MET A 40 -11.13 -22.22 10.14
C MET A 40 -11.92 -21.28 9.24
N VAL A 41 -12.46 -20.22 9.81
CA VAL A 41 -13.28 -19.25 9.11
C VAL A 41 -12.52 -17.95 8.90
N ARG A 42 -12.70 -17.35 7.72
CA ARG A 42 -12.19 -16.01 7.40
C ARG A 42 -13.33 -15.03 7.49
N VAL A 43 -13.20 -14.02 8.35
CA VAL A 43 -14.26 -13.05 8.66
C VAL A 43 -13.73 -11.64 8.51
N PHE A 44 -14.45 -10.78 7.79
CA PHE A 44 -14.15 -9.35 7.76
C PHE A 44 -14.61 -8.67 9.05
N VAL A 45 -13.75 -7.83 9.61
CA VAL A 45 -14.18 -6.98 10.72
C VAL A 45 -14.87 -5.75 10.16
N SER A 46 -16.20 -5.75 10.25
CA SER A 46 -17.03 -4.65 9.77
C SER A 46 -17.87 -3.96 10.86
N ARG A 47 -17.84 -4.50 12.10
CA ARG A 47 -18.51 -3.85 13.24
C ARG A 47 -17.71 -2.66 13.74
N PRO A 48 -18.30 -1.42 13.72
CA PRO A 48 -17.59 -0.22 14.16
C PRO A 48 -17.10 -0.28 15.61
N ALA A 49 -17.84 -0.97 16.48
CA ALA A 49 -17.50 -1.12 17.90
C ALA A 49 -16.20 -1.90 18.17
N LEU A 50 -15.73 -2.70 17.20
CA LEU A 50 -14.50 -3.49 17.30
C LEU A 50 -13.29 -2.75 16.71
N LEU A 51 -13.53 -1.76 15.86
CA LEU A 51 -12.47 -1.04 15.18
C LEU A 51 -11.70 -0.13 16.14
N GLY A 52 -10.39 -0.12 16.01
CA GLY A 52 -9.49 0.68 16.85
C GLY A 52 -9.22 0.08 18.23
N ARG A 53 -9.67 -1.14 18.50
CA ARG A 53 -9.35 -1.88 19.74
C ARG A 53 -8.21 -2.86 19.49
N ALA A 54 -7.41 -3.11 20.52
CA ALA A 54 -6.42 -4.19 20.48
C ALA A 54 -7.12 -5.55 20.53
N LEU A 55 -6.50 -6.58 19.97
CA LEU A 55 -7.04 -7.96 19.99
C LEU A 55 -7.34 -8.45 21.40
N ALA A 56 -6.50 -8.06 22.38
CA ALA A 56 -6.71 -8.40 23.80
C ALA A 56 -7.99 -7.80 24.37
N ASP A 57 -8.40 -6.63 23.89
CA ASP A 57 -9.53 -5.84 24.38
C ASP A 57 -10.84 -6.11 23.62
N LEU A 58 -10.80 -7.03 22.66
CA LEU A 58 -12.01 -7.41 21.93
C LEU A 58 -12.99 -8.14 22.85
N PRO A 59 -14.30 -7.82 22.77
CA PRO A 59 -15.31 -8.58 23.48
C PRO A 59 -15.28 -10.04 23.01
N ARG A 60 -15.14 -10.95 23.97
CA ARG A 60 -15.08 -12.40 23.68
C ARG A 60 -16.51 -12.93 23.50
N PRO A 61 -16.76 -13.72 22.45
CA PRO A 61 -18.02 -14.43 22.34
C PRO A 61 -18.16 -15.48 23.44
N ALA A 62 -19.39 -15.94 23.69
CA ALA A 62 -19.70 -16.92 24.72
C ALA A 62 -19.16 -18.35 24.44
N PHE A 63 -18.53 -18.53 23.30
CA PHE A 63 -17.94 -19.80 22.85
C PHE A 63 -16.45 -19.63 22.55
N PRO A 64 -15.65 -20.70 22.61
CA PRO A 64 -14.21 -20.61 22.41
C PRO A 64 -13.87 -20.26 20.95
N ILE A 65 -13.05 -19.24 20.79
CA ILE A 65 -12.43 -18.87 19.50
C ILE A 65 -10.94 -18.66 19.67
N ARG A 66 -10.20 -18.92 18.61
CA ARG A 66 -8.78 -18.56 18.51
C ARG A 66 -8.54 -17.79 17.21
N ILE A 67 -8.07 -16.57 17.32
CA ILE A 67 -7.62 -15.78 16.17
C ILE A 67 -6.21 -16.22 15.85
N SER A 68 -6.00 -16.76 14.65
CA SER A 68 -4.73 -17.30 14.18
C SER A 68 -3.84 -16.18 13.64
N HIS A 69 -4.36 -15.43 12.69
CA HIS A 69 -3.69 -14.27 12.10
C HIS A 69 -4.71 -13.26 11.56
N VAL A 70 -4.23 -12.06 11.32
CA VAL A 70 -5.00 -10.95 10.76
C VAL A 70 -4.44 -10.61 9.40
N ARG A 71 -5.25 -10.72 8.35
CA ARG A 71 -4.88 -10.27 7.02
C ARG A 71 -5.32 -8.83 6.82
N ARG A 72 -4.34 -7.95 6.68
CA ARG A 72 -4.52 -6.52 6.43
C ARG A 72 -3.99 -6.18 5.04
N GLY A 73 -4.89 -5.95 4.09
CA GLY A 73 -4.52 -5.85 2.67
C GLY A 73 -3.86 -7.16 2.20
N ASP A 74 -2.60 -7.08 1.80
CA ASP A 74 -1.82 -8.23 1.33
C ASP A 74 -0.86 -8.80 2.40
N ALA A 75 -0.79 -8.19 3.58
CA ALA A 75 0.07 -8.63 4.67
C ALA A 75 -0.69 -9.55 5.63
N ASP A 76 -0.09 -10.70 5.95
CA ASP A 76 -0.52 -11.56 7.05
C ASP A 76 0.24 -11.18 8.32
N LEU A 77 -0.49 -10.69 9.31
CA LEU A 77 0.02 -10.26 10.62
C LEU A 77 -0.29 -11.33 11.66
N LEU A 78 0.66 -11.61 12.54
CA LEU A 78 0.40 -12.47 13.69
C LEU A 78 -0.66 -11.81 14.59
N ALA A 79 -1.55 -12.62 15.16
CA ALA A 79 -2.57 -12.17 16.09
C ALA A 79 -1.95 -11.88 17.47
N GLU A 80 -1.09 -10.86 17.55
CA GLU A 80 -0.50 -10.41 18.81
C GLU A 80 -1.55 -9.66 19.65
N PRO A 81 -1.50 -9.73 20.99
CA PRO A 81 -2.51 -9.13 21.85
C PRO A 81 -2.70 -7.63 21.68
N ASP A 82 -1.64 -6.91 21.37
CA ASP A 82 -1.56 -5.48 21.16
C ASP A 82 -1.90 -5.02 19.74
N LEU A 83 -2.11 -5.97 18.80
CA LEU A 83 -2.49 -5.64 17.43
C LEU A 83 -3.86 -4.97 17.40
N VAL A 84 -3.88 -3.71 16.98
CA VAL A 84 -5.11 -2.92 16.85
C VAL A 84 -5.84 -3.29 15.56
N ILE A 85 -7.13 -3.61 15.69
CA ILE A 85 -8.01 -3.96 14.55
C ILE A 85 -8.40 -2.70 13.77
N GLU A 86 -8.25 -2.79 12.45
CA GLU A 86 -8.59 -1.72 11.51
C GLU A 86 -9.72 -2.13 10.55
N SER A 87 -10.33 -1.14 9.94
CA SER A 87 -11.39 -1.39 8.93
C SER A 87 -10.83 -2.15 7.73
N GLY A 88 -11.52 -3.22 7.33
CA GLY A 88 -11.09 -4.09 6.24
C GLY A 88 -10.14 -5.22 6.64
N ASP A 89 -9.76 -5.30 7.92
CA ASP A 89 -9.02 -6.46 8.42
C ASP A 89 -9.85 -7.72 8.25
N ARG A 90 -9.18 -8.79 7.84
CA ARG A 90 -9.76 -10.12 7.75
C ARG A 90 -9.12 -11.01 8.79
N LEU A 91 -9.91 -11.43 9.77
CA LEU A 91 -9.46 -12.35 10.80
C LEU A 91 -9.57 -13.78 10.29
N VAL A 92 -8.56 -14.59 10.56
CA VAL A 92 -8.62 -16.03 10.42
C VAL A 92 -8.83 -16.63 11.81
N ILE A 93 -10.01 -17.20 12.01
CA ILE A 93 -10.50 -17.62 13.31
C ILE A 93 -10.75 -19.12 13.28
N LEU A 94 -10.20 -19.83 14.27
CA LEU A 94 -10.52 -21.20 14.57
C LEU A 94 -11.70 -21.20 15.56
N CYS A 95 -12.79 -21.87 15.20
CA CYS A 95 -13.99 -21.98 16.03
C CYS A 95 -14.68 -23.33 15.82
N PRO A 96 -15.60 -23.73 16.72
CA PRO A 96 -16.45 -24.89 16.47
C PRO A 96 -17.25 -24.73 15.17
N ALA A 97 -17.35 -25.81 14.40
CA ALA A 97 -17.96 -25.79 13.08
C ALA A 97 -19.44 -25.33 13.09
N ASP A 98 -20.16 -25.62 14.16
CA ASP A 98 -21.55 -25.19 14.39
C ASP A 98 -21.68 -23.70 14.73
N ARG A 99 -20.60 -22.99 15.09
CA ARG A 99 -20.57 -21.59 15.52
C ARG A 99 -20.07 -20.59 14.47
N ILE A 100 -19.86 -21.02 13.25
CA ILE A 100 -19.38 -20.14 12.16
C ILE A 100 -20.32 -18.95 11.94
N ALA A 101 -21.64 -19.16 11.96
CA ALA A 101 -22.62 -18.10 11.79
C ALA A 101 -22.56 -17.06 12.93
N ASP A 102 -22.36 -17.53 14.16
CA ASP A 102 -22.24 -16.66 15.33
C ASP A 102 -20.95 -15.84 15.28
N VAL A 103 -19.82 -16.42 14.81
CA VAL A 103 -18.56 -15.72 14.57
C VAL A 103 -18.76 -14.59 13.53
N ARG A 104 -19.37 -14.89 12.40
CA ARG A 104 -19.68 -13.89 11.37
C ARG A 104 -20.53 -12.75 11.90
N THR A 105 -21.56 -13.08 12.67
CA THR A 105 -22.44 -12.08 13.31
C THR A 105 -21.65 -11.25 14.32
N HIS A 106 -20.75 -11.85 15.11
CA HIS A 106 -19.96 -11.16 16.13
C HIS A 106 -19.01 -10.13 15.52
N PHE A 107 -18.31 -10.45 14.44
CA PHE A 107 -17.36 -9.57 13.77
C PHE A 107 -17.99 -8.72 12.65
N GLY A 108 -19.19 -9.07 12.20
CA GLY A 108 -19.97 -8.35 11.20
C GLY A 108 -19.89 -8.92 9.78
N ASP A 109 -18.76 -9.49 9.37
CA ASP A 109 -18.46 -10.17 8.08
C ASP A 109 -19.10 -9.54 6.84
N SER A 110 -19.14 -8.19 6.78
CA SER A 110 -19.72 -7.46 5.66
C SER A 110 -18.62 -6.87 4.78
N ILE A 111 -18.49 -7.37 3.55
CA ILE A 111 -17.59 -6.82 2.55
C ILE A 111 -18.02 -5.38 2.20
N ARG A 112 -19.33 -5.11 2.16
CA ARG A 112 -19.86 -3.77 1.84
C ARG A 112 -19.46 -2.75 2.91
N ALA A 113 -19.65 -3.04 4.18
CA ALA A 113 -19.26 -2.15 5.27
C ALA A 113 -17.73 -1.95 5.34
N SER A 114 -16.93 -2.97 4.98
CA SER A 114 -15.47 -2.83 4.92
C SER A 114 -14.96 -2.09 3.68
N ALA A 115 -15.80 -1.96 2.64
CA ALA A 115 -15.48 -1.23 1.41
C ALA A 115 -15.98 0.24 1.43
N GLU A 116 -16.60 0.69 2.52
CA GLU A 116 -17.07 2.06 2.65
C GLU A 116 -15.91 3.07 2.59
N LEU A 117 -16.06 4.04 1.68
CA LEU A 117 -15.15 5.16 1.57
C LEU A 117 -15.43 6.18 2.67
N SER A 118 -14.45 6.48 3.48
CA SER A 118 -14.55 7.61 4.41
C SER A 118 -14.33 8.91 3.64
N PHE A 119 -15.40 9.48 3.09
CA PHE A 119 -15.34 10.75 2.36
C PHE A 119 -14.79 11.90 3.20
N ILE A 120 -15.03 11.89 4.51
CA ILE A 120 -14.48 12.88 5.44
C ILE A 120 -12.95 12.77 5.48
N SER A 121 -12.41 11.57 5.63
CA SER A 121 -10.96 11.36 5.68
C SER A 121 -10.29 11.75 4.36
N ILE A 122 -10.90 11.38 3.23
CA ILE A 122 -10.38 11.72 1.90
C ILE A 122 -10.43 13.23 1.70
N GLY A 123 -11.59 13.86 1.90
CA GLY A 123 -11.78 15.29 1.68
C GLY A 123 -10.88 16.14 2.57
N LEU A 124 -10.83 15.82 3.87
CA LEU A 124 -9.98 16.52 4.82
C LEU A 124 -8.49 16.31 4.50
N GLY A 125 -8.08 15.09 4.18
CA GLY A 125 -6.71 14.79 3.76
C GLY A 125 -6.30 15.55 2.50
N MET A 126 -7.19 15.67 1.51
CA MET A 126 -6.94 16.46 0.31
C MET A 126 -6.81 17.95 0.60
N VAL A 127 -7.72 18.51 1.42
CA VAL A 127 -7.65 19.93 1.81
C VAL A 127 -6.35 20.23 2.55
N LEU A 128 -6.00 19.43 3.56
CA LEU A 128 -4.74 19.58 4.29
C LEU A 128 -3.52 19.45 3.37
N GLY A 129 -3.58 18.53 2.42
CA GLY A 129 -2.53 18.33 1.42
C GLY A 129 -2.38 19.53 0.48
N LEU A 130 -3.47 20.08 -0.02
CA LEU A 130 -3.44 21.27 -0.86
C LEU A 130 -2.89 22.48 -0.08
N LEU A 131 -3.33 22.69 1.15
CA LEU A 131 -2.79 23.75 2.01
C LEU A 131 -1.29 23.58 2.22
N LEU A 132 -0.81 22.37 2.51
CA LEU A 132 0.62 22.07 2.62
C LEU A 132 1.36 22.37 1.32
N GLY A 133 0.75 22.05 0.17
CA GLY A 133 1.33 22.32 -1.15
C GLY A 133 1.53 23.80 -1.47
N LEU A 134 0.73 24.68 -0.87
CA LEU A 134 0.81 26.13 -1.04
C LEU A 134 1.88 26.79 -0.17
N VAL A 135 2.34 26.11 0.92
CA VAL A 135 3.34 26.66 1.84
C VAL A 135 4.66 26.88 1.12
N PRO A 136 5.18 28.13 1.08
CA PRO A 136 6.50 28.40 0.55
C PRO A 136 7.56 27.92 1.54
N ILE A 137 8.41 26.99 1.11
CA ILE A 137 9.53 26.46 1.89
C ILE A 137 10.78 27.23 1.49
N PRO A 138 11.39 28.03 2.40
CA PRO A 138 12.59 28.80 2.06
C PRO A 138 13.76 27.84 1.82
N PHE A 139 14.46 28.06 0.71
CA PHE A 139 15.66 27.29 0.39
C PHE A 139 16.86 28.26 0.23
N PRO A 140 17.92 28.10 1.04
CA PRO A 140 19.11 28.95 0.96
C PRO A 140 19.68 28.87 -0.46
N ALA A 141 19.96 29.93 -1.12
CA ALA A 141 20.53 30.05 -2.45
C ALA A 141 19.56 30.07 -3.66
N VAL A 142 18.30 29.63 -3.54
CA VAL A 142 17.38 29.53 -4.70
C VAL A 142 16.05 30.25 -4.45
N GLY A 143 15.84 30.77 -3.24
CA GLY A 143 14.58 31.45 -2.88
C GLY A 143 13.61 30.51 -2.15
N SER A 144 12.35 30.45 -2.57
CA SER A 144 11.36 29.55 -1.97
C SER A 144 10.81 28.56 -2.98
N PHE A 145 10.67 27.30 -2.58
CA PHE A 145 9.96 26.32 -3.39
C PHE A 145 8.62 25.93 -2.75
N ARG A 146 7.70 25.40 -3.55
CA ARG A 146 6.40 24.90 -3.09
C ARG A 146 6.22 23.48 -3.58
N LEU A 147 5.65 22.63 -2.73
CA LEU A 147 5.32 21.25 -3.13
C LEU A 147 4.24 21.19 -4.22
N GLY A 148 3.43 22.25 -4.32
CA GLY A 148 2.40 22.37 -5.34
C GLY A 148 1.20 21.45 -5.09
N VAL A 149 0.30 21.48 -6.08
CA VAL A 149 -0.99 20.75 -6.03
C VAL A 149 -0.82 19.23 -6.01
N ALA A 150 0.28 18.72 -6.53
CA ALA A 150 0.56 17.28 -6.56
C ALA A 150 1.39 16.81 -5.36
N GLY A 151 2.45 17.54 -5.01
CA GLY A 151 3.38 17.15 -3.97
C GLY A 151 2.79 17.29 -2.55
N GLY A 152 2.00 18.34 -2.30
CA GLY A 152 1.39 18.58 -1.00
C GLY A 152 0.46 17.43 -0.55
N PRO A 153 -0.55 17.06 -1.36
CA PRO A 153 -1.41 15.92 -1.04
C PRO A 153 -0.66 14.59 -0.89
N LEU A 154 0.39 14.36 -1.70
CA LEU A 154 1.21 13.16 -1.60
C LEU A 154 1.93 13.07 -0.24
N VAL A 155 2.59 14.16 0.18
CA VAL A 155 3.28 14.21 1.49
C VAL A 155 2.27 14.07 2.62
N MET A 156 1.14 14.78 2.54
CA MET A 156 0.10 14.71 3.56
C MET A 156 -0.49 13.30 3.67
N ALA A 157 -0.73 12.61 2.54
CA ALA A 157 -1.22 11.24 2.55
C ALA A 157 -0.24 10.27 3.23
N LEU A 158 1.08 10.44 3.02
CA LEU A 158 2.10 9.64 3.71
C LEU A 158 2.09 9.89 5.23
N VAL A 159 1.99 11.16 5.65
CA VAL A 159 1.93 11.53 7.08
C VAL A 159 0.69 10.96 7.74
N LEU A 160 -0.49 11.19 7.15
CA LEU A 160 -1.76 10.71 7.69
C LEU A 160 -1.86 9.18 7.66
N GLY A 161 -1.34 8.54 6.59
CA GLY A 161 -1.26 7.09 6.48
C GLY A 161 -0.36 6.47 7.57
N ARG A 162 0.76 7.14 7.91
CA ARG A 162 1.61 6.71 9.02
C ARG A 162 0.93 6.90 10.38
N LEU A 163 0.20 7.99 10.58
CA LEU A 163 -0.57 8.22 11.81
C LEU A 163 -1.69 7.19 11.99
N GLY A 164 -2.24 6.70 10.87
CA GLY A 164 -3.30 5.70 10.85
C GLY A 164 -4.63 6.19 11.38
N ARG A 165 -4.64 6.94 12.50
CA ARG A 165 -5.85 7.48 13.13
C ARG A 165 -5.56 8.76 13.90
N THR A 166 -6.52 9.69 13.92
CA THR A 166 -6.48 10.89 14.76
C THR A 166 -7.86 11.08 15.40
N GLY A 167 -7.97 10.75 16.68
CA GLY A 167 -9.26 10.75 17.39
C GLY A 167 -10.29 9.82 16.70
N PRO A 168 -11.47 10.33 16.34
CA PRO A 168 -12.50 9.53 15.66
C PRO A 168 -12.20 9.27 14.18
N ILE A 169 -11.27 10.00 13.57
CA ILE A 169 -11.00 9.95 12.12
C ILE A 169 -9.92 8.90 11.83
N GLY A 170 -10.26 7.87 11.05
CA GLY A 170 -9.32 6.90 10.51
C GLY A 170 -8.77 7.37 9.16
N TRP A 171 -7.46 7.37 8.99
CA TRP A 171 -6.79 7.79 7.75
C TRP A 171 -6.48 6.62 6.82
N ARG A 172 -6.63 5.40 7.30
CA ARG A 172 -6.42 4.20 6.51
C ARG A 172 -7.71 3.77 5.83
N MET A 173 -7.54 3.29 4.61
CA MET A 173 -8.63 2.82 3.76
C MET A 173 -8.54 1.30 3.63
N SER A 174 -9.67 0.64 3.53
CA SER A 174 -9.71 -0.80 3.23
C SER A 174 -9.08 -1.09 1.86
N ALA A 175 -8.48 -2.27 1.68
CA ALA A 175 -7.84 -2.65 0.42
C ALA A 175 -8.79 -2.58 -0.79
N PRO A 176 -10.05 -3.05 -0.73
CA PRO A 176 -11.00 -2.91 -1.84
C PRO A 176 -11.31 -1.46 -2.19
N ALA A 177 -11.53 -0.60 -1.18
CA ALA A 177 -11.81 0.82 -1.40
C ALA A 177 -10.60 1.55 -2.00
N ASN A 178 -9.39 1.23 -1.52
CA ASN A 178 -8.14 1.76 -2.06
C ASN A 178 -7.95 1.39 -3.54
N LEU A 179 -8.21 0.13 -3.91
CA LEU A 179 -8.08 -0.33 -5.29
C LEU A 179 -9.03 0.42 -6.24
N VAL A 180 -10.29 0.59 -5.85
CA VAL A 180 -11.28 1.34 -6.65
C VAL A 180 -10.85 2.80 -6.80
N LEU A 181 -10.48 3.47 -5.71
CA LEU A 181 -10.09 4.88 -5.73
C LEU A 181 -8.78 5.09 -6.50
N ARG A 182 -7.81 4.19 -6.36
CA ARG A 182 -6.56 4.20 -7.13
C ARG A 182 -6.83 4.12 -8.64
N ASN A 183 -7.66 3.17 -9.07
CA ASN A 183 -7.97 2.98 -10.49
C ASN A 183 -8.75 4.19 -11.05
N LEU A 184 -9.75 4.69 -10.31
CA LEU A 184 -10.48 5.88 -10.69
C LEU A 184 -9.56 7.12 -10.78
N GLY A 185 -8.75 7.34 -9.75
CA GLY A 185 -7.80 8.45 -9.69
C GLY A 185 -6.78 8.39 -10.83
N LEU A 186 -6.26 7.20 -11.13
CA LEU A 186 -5.35 6.98 -12.26
C LEU A 186 -6.02 7.32 -13.60
N THR A 187 -7.24 6.84 -13.82
CA THR A 187 -7.99 7.09 -15.06
C THR A 187 -8.26 8.59 -15.26
N LEU A 188 -8.73 9.26 -14.21
CA LEU A 188 -8.98 10.71 -14.25
C LEU A 188 -7.70 11.51 -14.44
N PHE A 189 -6.61 11.12 -13.76
CA PHE A 189 -5.32 11.77 -13.94
C PHE A 189 -4.80 11.63 -15.37
N LEU A 190 -4.82 10.43 -15.96
CA LEU A 190 -4.38 10.20 -17.32
C LEU A 190 -5.25 10.99 -18.33
N ALA A 191 -6.56 11.03 -18.13
CA ALA A 191 -7.47 11.82 -18.98
C ALA A 191 -7.15 13.32 -18.88
N ALA A 192 -6.98 13.85 -17.68
CA ALA A 192 -6.65 15.27 -17.47
C ALA A 192 -5.29 15.63 -18.10
N VAL A 193 -4.28 14.78 -17.93
CA VAL A 193 -2.94 14.97 -18.52
C VAL A 193 -3.02 14.91 -20.04
N ALA A 194 -3.72 13.93 -20.61
CA ALA A 194 -3.87 13.77 -22.05
C ALA A 194 -4.56 15.00 -22.69
N MET A 195 -5.65 15.50 -22.07
CA MET A 195 -6.35 16.69 -22.55
C MET A 195 -5.48 17.95 -22.45
N GLY A 196 -4.74 18.12 -21.34
CA GLY A 196 -3.88 19.28 -21.13
C GLY A 196 -2.61 19.28 -21.98
N ALA A 197 -2.02 18.11 -22.21
CA ALA A 197 -0.75 17.96 -22.91
C ALA A 197 -0.91 17.74 -24.43
N GLY A 198 -2.07 17.33 -24.92
CA GLY A 198 -2.25 16.88 -26.30
C GLY A 198 -1.89 17.96 -27.33
N LYS A 199 -2.51 19.13 -27.25
CA LYS A 199 -2.23 20.24 -28.18
C LYS A 199 -0.80 20.78 -28.04
N PRO A 200 -0.30 21.13 -26.82
CA PRO A 200 1.08 21.57 -26.65
C PRO A 200 2.11 20.57 -27.15
N PHE A 201 1.83 19.24 -26.99
CA PHE A 201 2.71 18.21 -27.54
C PHE A 201 2.82 18.27 -29.06
N VAL A 202 1.67 18.32 -29.76
CA VAL A 202 1.64 18.37 -31.21
C VAL A 202 2.35 19.64 -31.72
N ASP A 203 2.05 20.79 -31.13
CA ASP A 203 2.64 22.08 -31.50
C ASP A 203 4.17 22.08 -31.28
N THR A 204 4.62 21.48 -30.16
CA THR A 204 6.07 21.40 -29.85
C THR A 204 6.79 20.43 -30.78
N VAL A 205 6.20 19.29 -31.09
CA VAL A 205 6.79 18.35 -32.07
C VAL A 205 6.83 18.93 -33.46
N ALA A 206 5.80 19.65 -33.84
CA ALA A 206 5.77 20.35 -35.14
C ALA A 206 6.84 21.46 -35.24
N ALA A 207 7.08 22.19 -34.17
CA ALA A 207 8.05 23.27 -34.12
C ALA A 207 9.51 22.78 -33.97
N THR A 208 9.75 21.80 -33.13
CA THR A 208 11.10 21.34 -32.75
C THR A 208 11.52 20.08 -33.53
N GLY A 209 10.56 19.32 -34.03
CA GLY A 209 10.79 18.10 -34.81
C GLY A 209 11.32 16.92 -34.01
N MET A 210 12.03 16.02 -34.71
CA MET A 210 12.57 14.77 -34.17
C MET A 210 13.53 14.93 -32.96
N PRO A 211 14.35 16.02 -32.87
CA PRO A 211 15.29 16.18 -31.76
C PRO A 211 14.66 16.10 -30.37
N ILE A 212 13.46 16.66 -30.16
CA ILE A 212 12.83 16.64 -28.85
C ILE A 212 12.37 15.20 -28.45
N LEU A 213 11.91 14.43 -29.44
CA LEU A 213 11.52 13.03 -29.21
C LEU A 213 12.73 12.17 -28.86
N LEU A 214 13.85 12.37 -29.56
CA LEU A 214 15.10 11.67 -29.30
C LEU A 214 15.67 12.05 -27.93
N ALA A 215 15.61 13.32 -27.54
CA ALA A 215 16.04 13.77 -26.22
C ALA A 215 15.18 13.14 -25.11
N GLY A 216 13.86 13.12 -25.28
CA GLY A 216 12.95 12.48 -24.33
C GLY A 216 13.20 10.98 -24.21
N ALA A 217 13.39 10.30 -25.34
CA ALA A 217 13.75 8.89 -25.36
C ALA A 217 15.09 8.61 -24.68
N ALA A 218 16.11 9.44 -24.92
CA ALA A 218 17.42 9.31 -24.29
C ALA A 218 17.34 9.47 -22.76
N VAL A 219 16.59 10.47 -22.26
CA VAL A 219 16.36 10.68 -20.82
C VAL A 219 15.65 9.47 -20.20
N LEU A 220 14.60 8.97 -20.86
CA LEU A 220 13.87 7.80 -20.37
C LEU A 220 14.74 6.55 -20.33
N LEU A 221 15.46 6.26 -21.39
CA LEU A 221 16.36 5.12 -21.47
C LEU A 221 17.47 5.19 -20.42
N THR A 222 18.08 6.37 -20.28
CA THR A 222 19.11 6.59 -19.25
C THR A 222 18.56 6.34 -17.84
N ASN A 223 17.37 6.87 -17.55
CA ASN A 223 16.72 6.65 -16.25
C ASN A 223 16.47 5.15 -16.01
N VAL A 224 15.91 4.45 -16.98
CA VAL A 224 15.64 3.00 -16.89
C VAL A 224 16.93 2.22 -16.70
N LEU A 225 17.96 2.51 -17.49
CA LEU A 225 19.26 1.82 -17.38
C LEU A 225 19.93 2.06 -16.03
N VAL A 226 19.95 3.30 -15.54
CA VAL A 226 20.52 3.63 -14.22
C VAL A 226 19.79 2.86 -13.12
N VAL A 227 18.46 2.89 -13.11
CA VAL A 227 17.67 2.18 -12.10
C VAL A 227 17.89 0.67 -12.18
N LEU A 228 17.96 0.12 -13.40
CA LEU A 228 18.21 -1.31 -13.62
C LEU A 228 19.61 -1.70 -13.10
N VAL A 229 20.65 -0.99 -13.51
CA VAL A 229 22.04 -1.28 -13.14
C VAL A 229 22.24 -1.13 -11.63
N VAL A 230 21.83 0.01 -11.06
CA VAL A 230 21.96 0.28 -9.63
C VAL A 230 21.12 -0.69 -8.81
N GLY A 231 19.86 -0.89 -9.20
CA GLY A 231 18.95 -1.78 -8.47
C GLY A 231 19.38 -3.24 -8.52
N ARG A 232 19.79 -3.73 -9.71
CA ARG A 232 20.17 -5.13 -9.91
C ARG A 232 21.55 -5.47 -9.33
N PHE A 233 22.56 -4.67 -9.64
CA PHE A 233 23.95 -5.00 -9.33
C PHE A 233 24.45 -4.39 -8.02
N LEU A 234 24.04 -3.15 -7.68
CA LEU A 234 24.51 -2.48 -6.48
C LEU A 234 23.61 -2.79 -5.27
N LEU A 235 22.28 -2.63 -5.41
CA LEU A 235 21.33 -2.82 -4.32
C LEU A 235 20.76 -4.25 -4.24
N ARG A 236 20.99 -5.08 -5.26
CA ARG A 236 20.55 -6.48 -5.33
C ARG A 236 19.03 -6.65 -5.08
N VAL A 237 18.25 -5.71 -5.60
CA VAL A 237 16.79 -5.76 -5.52
C VAL A 237 16.28 -6.96 -6.32
N PRO A 238 15.34 -7.76 -5.79
CA PRO A 238 14.71 -8.85 -6.54
C PRO A 238 14.06 -8.36 -7.84
N ASP A 239 14.09 -9.17 -8.90
CA ASP A 239 13.68 -8.75 -10.26
C ASP A 239 12.22 -8.30 -10.32
N ASP A 240 11.33 -8.96 -9.58
CA ASP A 240 9.92 -8.60 -9.49
C ASP A 240 9.72 -7.23 -8.79
N ALA A 241 10.43 -6.96 -7.70
CA ALA A 241 10.39 -5.67 -7.03
C ALA A 241 11.04 -4.56 -7.89
N LEU A 242 12.08 -4.91 -8.67
CA LEU A 242 12.81 -3.97 -9.51
C LEU A 242 11.91 -3.36 -10.60
N VAL A 243 10.97 -4.11 -11.17
CA VAL A 243 9.95 -3.59 -12.10
C VAL A 243 9.13 -2.47 -11.43
N GLY A 244 8.73 -2.67 -10.16
CA GLY A 244 8.04 -1.65 -9.38
C GLY A 244 8.90 -0.43 -9.10
N VAL A 245 10.16 -0.64 -8.72
CA VAL A 245 11.16 0.43 -8.51
C VAL A 245 11.36 1.28 -9.76
N MET A 246 11.50 0.64 -10.92
CA MET A 246 11.60 1.33 -12.22
C MET A 246 10.36 2.16 -12.54
N ALA A 247 9.18 1.59 -12.31
CA ALA A 247 7.92 2.30 -12.48
C ALA A 247 7.80 3.52 -11.54
N GLY A 248 8.21 3.37 -10.29
CA GLY A 248 8.24 4.46 -9.30
C GLY A 248 9.24 5.55 -9.68
N ALA A 249 10.43 5.18 -10.15
CA ALA A 249 11.45 6.10 -10.59
C ALA A 249 11.06 6.87 -11.85
N THR A 250 10.41 6.23 -12.83
CA THR A 250 9.88 6.90 -14.02
C THR A 250 8.63 7.72 -13.70
N GLY A 251 7.87 7.35 -12.65
CA GLY A 251 6.61 7.98 -12.28
C GLY A 251 5.43 7.50 -13.13
N ASN A 252 5.54 6.33 -13.73
CA ASN A 252 4.48 5.76 -14.56
C ASN A 252 3.63 4.75 -13.76
N PRO A 253 2.41 5.12 -13.36
CA PRO A 253 1.56 4.26 -12.54
C PRO A 253 0.88 3.11 -13.33
N ALA A 254 0.98 3.09 -14.65
CA ALA A 254 0.43 2.00 -15.47
C ALA A 254 1.33 0.76 -15.48
N ILE A 255 2.65 0.94 -15.32
CA ILE A 255 3.62 -0.15 -15.33
C ILE A 255 3.37 -1.16 -14.19
N PRO A 256 3.14 -0.76 -12.91
CA PRO A 256 2.89 -1.70 -11.83
C PRO A 256 1.69 -2.60 -12.10
N ALA A 257 0.59 -2.03 -12.61
CA ALA A 257 -0.63 -2.78 -12.90
C ALA A 257 -0.40 -3.88 -13.95
N PHE A 258 0.44 -3.61 -14.96
CA PHE A 258 0.84 -4.60 -15.96
C PHE A 258 1.85 -5.60 -15.38
N GLY A 259 2.89 -5.11 -14.69
CA GLY A 259 3.96 -5.93 -14.12
C GLY A 259 3.45 -6.92 -13.07
N ALA A 260 2.56 -6.50 -12.18
CA ALA A 260 1.97 -7.37 -11.15
C ALA A 260 1.16 -8.53 -11.78
N ARG A 261 0.45 -8.27 -12.87
CA ARG A 261 -0.28 -9.32 -13.62
C ARG A 261 0.65 -10.29 -14.32
N LEU A 262 1.73 -9.77 -14.93
CA LEU A 262 2.68 -10.59 -15.70
C LEU A 262 3.52 -11.49 -14.78
N LEU A 263 3.99 -10.93 -13.66
CA LEU A 263 4.88 -11.61 -12.71
C LEU A 263 4.13 -12.35 -11.60
N GLN A 264 2.82 -12.13 -11.47
CA GLN A 264 1.98 -12.67 -10.39
C GLN A 264 2.59 -12.42 -9.00
N SER A 265 3.19 -11.25 -8.81
CA SER A 265 3.92 -10.87 -7.60
C SER A 265 3.46 -9.51 -7.09
N ASP A 266 3.11 -9.44 -5.80
CA ASP A 266 2.74 -8.20 -5.12
C ASP A 266 3.97 -7.30 -4.84
N ARG A 267 5.19 -7.83 -4.99
CA ARG A 267 6.44 -7.07 -4.81
C ARG A 267 6.60 -5.94 -5.83
N VAL A 268 5.95 -6.06 -6.99
CA VAL A 268 5.89 -4.97 -7.98
C VAL A 268 5.22 -3.74 -7.39
N ASP A 269 4.06 -3.92 -6.75
CA ASP A 269 3.33 -2.82 -6.12
C ASP A 269 4.08 -2.25 -4.90
N VAL A 270 4.71 -3.10 -4.11
CA VAL A 270 5.55 -2.68 -2.97
C VAL A 270 6.75 -1.86 -3.45
N GLY A 271 7.46 -2.31 -4.48
CA GLY A 271 8.58 -1.58 -5.06
C GLY A 271 8.17 -0.20 -5.59
N TYR A 272 7.03 -0.14 -6.28
CA TYR A 272 6.46 1.12 -6.75
C TYR A 272 6.11 2.06 -5.59
N ALA A 273 5.34 1.59 -4.62
CA ALA A 273 4.88 2.41 -3.49
C ALA A 273 6.04 2.95 -2.64
N THR A 274 7.15 2.21 -2.55
CA THR A 274 8.34 2.62 -1.80
C THR A 274 9.06 3.78 -2.50
N ILE A 275 9.19 3.74 -3.82
CA ILE A 275 10.04 4.68 -4.58
C ILE A 275 9.26 5.88 -5.11
N PHE A 276 8.03 5.68 -5.58
CA PHE A 276 7.24 6.71 -6.26
C PHE A 276 7.09 8.03 -5.48
N PRO A 277 6.76 8.03 -4.16
CA PRO A 277 6.58 9.28 -3.43
C PRO A 277 7.87 10.09 -3.33
N GLY A 278 8.98 9.44 -2.96
CA GLY A 278 10.28 10.09 -2.83
C GLY A 278 10.77 10.65 -4.16
N MET A 279 10.67 9.88 -5.23
CA MET A 279 11.08 10.30 -6.57
C MET A 279 10.20 11.42 -7.13
N THR A 280 8.91 11.41 -6.83
CA THR A 280 8.01 12.51 -7.23
C THR A 280 8.39 13.81 -6.55
N ILE A 281 8.64 13.79 -5.25
CA ILE A 281 9.10 14.96 -4.48
C ILE A 281 10.46 15.43 -5.03
N ALA A 282 11.41 14.53 -5.24
CA ALA A 282 12.72 14.87 -5.80
C ALA A 282 12.61 15.54 -7.17
N LYS A 283 11.77 15.01 -8.07
CA LYS A 283 11.53 15.61 -9.39
C LYS A 283 10.92 17.00 -9.30
N VAL A 284 9.95 17.22 -8.40
CA VAL A 284 9.34 18.55 -8.19
C VAL A 284 10.40 19.55 -7.72
N ILE A 285 11.23 19.16 -6.77
CA ILE A 285 12.33 20.00 -6.28
C ILE A 285 13.33 20.28 -7.40
N MET A 286 13.81 19.23 -8.08
CA MET A 286 14.78 19.37 -9.17
C MET A 286 14.28 20.25 -10.29
N ALA A 287 13.02 20.11 -10.70
CA ALA A 287 12.43 20.96 -11.73
C ALA A 287 12.39 22.44 -11.31
N GLN A 288 12.02 22.73 -10.07
CA GLN A 288 12.00 24.11 -9.57
C GLN A 288 13.39 24.70 -9.38
N LEU A 289 14.39 23.89 -9.06
CA LEU A 289 15.78 24.34 -8.97
C LEU A 289 16.43 24.53 -10.35
N ALA A 290 16.06 23.70 -11.32
CA ALA A 290 16.64 23.77 -12.67
C ALA A 290 16.23 25.06 -13.42
N VAL A 291 14.99 25.52 -13.25
CA VAL A 291 14.48 26.72 -13.95
C VAL A 291 15.34 27.96 -13.69
N PRO A 292 15.61 28.39 -12.44
CA PRO A 292 16.43 29.57 -12.19
C PRO A 292 17.93 29.37 -12.52
N LEU A 293 18.41 28.12 -12.50
CA LEU A 293 19.80 27.82 -12.90
C LEU A 293 20.01 27.90 -14.41
N LEU A 294 19.00 27.52 -15.20
CA LEU A 294 19.06 27.54 -16.66
C LEU A 294 18.68 28.90 -17.22
N ASN A 295 17.82 29.66 -16.52
CA ASN A 295 17.40 31.02 -16.89
C ASN A 295 17.68 31.95 -15.70
N PRO A 296 18.95 32.36 -15.47
CA PRO A 296 19.22 33.31 -14.41
C PRO A 296 18.47 34.62 -14.73
N PRO A 297 17.85 35.28 -13.72
CA PRO A 297 17.23 36.58 -13.92
C PRO A 297 18.28 37.52 -14.51
N LEU A 298 17.92 38.20 -15.62
CA LEU A 298 18.76 39.20 -16.18
C LEU A 298 19.03 40.27 -15.13
N PRO A 299 20.26 40.78 -15.03
CA PRO A 299 20.65 41.76 -14.04
C PRO A 299 19.90 43.05 -14.16
#